data_11ba24de82d6985f9a0f566a53baecee
#
_entry.id   11ba24de82d6985f9a0f566a53baecee
#
_cell.length_a   1.000
_cell.length_b   1.000
_cell.length_c   1.000
_cell.angle_alpha   90.00
_cell.angle_beta   90.00
_cell.angle_gamma   90.00
#
_symmetry.space_group_name_H-M   'P 1'
#
loop_
_entity.id
_entity.type
_entity.pdbx_description
1 polymer ?
#
loop_
_entity_poly.entity_id
_entity_poly.type
_entity_poly.pdbx_seq_one_letter_code
_entity_poly.pdbx_strand_id
1 'polypeptide(L)'
;KEEDILLCAPTGRASARMREATGHAASTIQSAYFGCFDNEASVIVVDEFSMCNLETAHMVFSLASHGCKLVIVGDPDQLPAIGAGNVLRDLIDSGEVNVCKLSSCHRNMGAIVENAIHINAGEQTSTFRQDESFLLIPATKGMEIRTTALFNYFHFVRKYGEVNDLDNRHAEDGIRKGVQNICLLTPVRKKGSGYISATDLNLLIRDKLNPATYENSGFIESLKGVPEQGFDYRIGDRV
;
A
#
# COMPACT_ATOMS: atom_id res chain seq x y z
N LYS A 1 -24.83 0.68 -21.81
CA LYS A 1 -25.54 0.32 -20.57
C LYS A 1 -24.46 0.24 -19.51
N GLU A 2 -24.57 1.06 -18.45
CA GLU A 2 -23.59 1.12 -17.33
C GLU A 2 -23.52 -0.18 -16.51
N GLU A 3 -24.50 -1.08 -16.70
CA GLU A 3 -24.69 -2.29 -15.90
C GLU A 3 -23.77 -3.46 -16.31
N ASP A 4 -23.04 -3.32 -17.40
CA ASP A 4 -22.27 -4.41 -17.99
C ASP A 4 -20.75 -4.33 -17.70
N ILE A 5 -20.32 -3.51 -16.71
CA ILE A 5 -18.90 -3.32 -16.37
C ILE A 5 -18.62 -3.87 -14.99
N LEU A 6 -17.65 -4.81 -14.89
CA LEU A 6 -17.11 -5.30 -13.64
C LEU A 6 -15.77 -4.62 -13.35
N LEU A 7 -15.68 -3.90 -12.24
CA LEU A 7 -14.43 -3.32 -11.74
C LEU A 7 -13.87 -4.17 -10.61
N CYS A 8 -12.63 -4.61 -10.73
CA CYS A 8 -11.98 -5.38 -9.67
C CYS A 8 -10.49 -5.08 -9.50
N ALA A 9 -9.96 -5.43 -8.34
CA ALA A 9 -8.56 -5.27 -7.99
C ALA A 9 -8.10 -6.41 -7.05
N PRO A 10 -6.79 -6.69 -6.93
CA PRO A 10 -6.29 -7.77 -6.07
C PRO A 10 -6.45 -7.49 -4.58
N THR A 11 -6.65 -6.23 -4.16
CA THR A 11 -6.77 -5.86 -2.74
C THR A 11 -8.02 -5.04 -2.45
N GLY A 12 -8.57 -5.16 -1.23
CA GLY A 12 -9.70 -4.35 -0.78
C GLY A 12 -9.42 -2.84 -0.81
N ARG A 13 -8.19 -2.42 -0.56
CA ARG A 13 -7.80 -1.00 -0.63
C ARG A 13 -7.82 -0.47 -2.06
N ALA A 14 -7.34 -1.24 -3.02
CA ALA A 14 -7.37 -0.86 -4.43
C ALA A 14 -8.82 -0.82 -4.95
N SER A 15 -9.65 -1.80 -4.62
CA SER A 15 -11.07 -1.79 -5.01
C SER A 15 -11.85 -0.63 -4.37
N ALA A 16 -11.54 -0.26 -3.13
CA ALA A 16 -12.13 0.92 -2.49
C ALA A 16 -11.76 2.21 -3.24
N ARG A 17 -10.49 2.38 -3.63
CA ARG A 17 -10.03 3.52 -4.44
C ARG A 17 -10.69 3.57 -5.82
N MET A 18 -10.88 2.42 -6.47
CA MET A 18 -11.63 2.37 -7.74
C MET A 18 -13.05 2.89 -7.55
N ARG A 19 -13.75 2.48 -6.48
CA ARG A 19 -15.10 2.99 -6.16
C ARG A 19 -15.12 4.49 -5.95
N GLU A 20 -14.17 5.00 -5.17
CA GLU A 20 -14.05 6.44 -4.90
C GLU A 20 -13.79 7.24 -6.17
N ALA A 21 -12.91 6.74 -7.05
CA ALA A 21 -12.52 7.44 -8.26
C ALA A 21 -13.58 7.39 -9.37
N THR A 22 -14.33 6.29 -9.48
CA THR A 22 -15.28 6.06 -10.58
C THR A 22 -16.72 6.30 -10.20
N GLY A 23 -17.06 6.24 -8.92
CA GLY A 23 -18.44 6.23 -8.44
C GLY A 23 -19.19 4.91 -8.70
N HIS A 24 -18.53 3.90 -9.30
CA HIS A 24 -19.13 2.58 -9.59
C HIS A 24 -18.74 1.54 -8.54
N ALA A 25 -19.55 0.48 -8.44
CA ALA A 25 -19.22 -0.65 -7.57
C ALA A 25 -17.94 -1.34 -8.05
N ALA A 26 -17.02 -1.61 -7.13
CA ALA A 26 -15.81 -2.36 -7.38
C ALA A 26 -15.55 -3.36 -6.25
N SER A 27 -14.96 -4.51 -6.57
CA SER A 27 -14.72 -5.60 -5.63
C SER A 27 -13.29 -6.11 -5.69
N THR A 28 -12.93 -7.02 -4.77
CA THR A 28 -11.71 -7.79 -4.96
C THR A 28 -11.93 -8.88 -6.01
N ILE A 29 -10.84 -9.30 -6.69
CA ILE A 29 -10.88 -10.39 -7.68
C ILE A 29 -11.47 -11.65 -7.05
N GLN A 30 -11.08 -11.98 -5.82
CA GLN A 30 -11.60 -13.14 -5.10
C GLN A 30 -13.11 -13.04 -4.86
N SER A 31 -13.59 -11.86 -4.43
CA SER A 31 -15.03 -11.66 -4.21
C SER A 31 -15.82 -11.78 -5.51
N ALA A 32 -15.30 -11.29 -6.62
CA ALA A 32 -15.92 -11.44 -7.92
C ALA A 32 -15.97 -12.91 -8.36
N TYR A 33 -14.84 -13.63 -8.22
CA TYR A 33 -14.71 -15.02 -8.66
C TYR A 33 -15.61 -15.99 -7.87
N PHE A 34 -15.71 -15.82 -6.54
CA PHE A 34 -16.50 -16.73 -5.70
C PHE A 34 -18.01 -16.43 -5.66
N GLY A 35 -18.51 -15.64 -6.59
CA GLY A 35 -19.96 -15.57 -6.83
C GLY A 35 -20.67 -14.40 -6.16
N CYS A 36 -19.96 -13.35 -5.83
CA CYS A 36 -20.59 -12.12 -5.34
C CYS A 36 -21.16 -11.24 -6.49
N PHE A 37 -20.91 -11.60 -7.75
CA PHE A 37 -21.36 -10.85 -8.93
C PHE A 37 -21.88 -11.80 -9.99
N ASP A 38 -23.03 -11.45 -10.61
CA ASP A 38 -23.53 -12.12 -11.81
C ASP A 38 -22.56 -11.86 -12.97
N ASN A 39 -22.08 -12.96 -13.58
CA ASN A 39 -21.02 -12.93 -14.60
C ASN A 39 -21.52 -12.52 -16.00
N GLU A 40 -22.42 -11.57 -16.13
CA GLU A 40 -22.88 -11.05 -17.41
C GLU A 40 -22.15 -9.78 -17.87
N ALA A 41 -21.02 -9.44 -17.22
CA ALA A 41 -20.26 -8.26 -17.59
C ALA A 41 -19.70 -8.37 -19.01
N SER A 42 -19.98 -7.38 -19.84
CA SER A 42 -19.41 -7.25 -21.19
C SER A 42 -18.00 -6.68 -21.18
N VAL A 43 -17.60 -6.02 -20.07
CA VAL A 43 -16.26 -5.48 -19.86
C VAL A 43 -15.82 -5.77 -18.42
N ILE A 44 -14.62 -6.31 -18.26
CA ILE A 44 -13.96 -6.47 -16.96
C ILE A 44 -12.73 -5.56 -16.94
N VAL A 45 -12.62 -4.70 -15.92
CA VAL A 45 -11.45 -3.86 -15.69
C VAL A 45 -10.76 -4.32 -14.41
N VAL A 46 -9.50 -4.68 -14.51
CA VAL A 46 -8.67 -5.10 -13.37
C VAL A 46 -7.55 -4.11 -13.16
N ASP A 47 -7.56 -3.42 -12.02
CA ASP A 47 -6.49 -2.50 -11.61
C ASP A 47 -5.46 -3.18 -10.72
N GLU A 48 -4.24 -2.61 -10.62
CA GLU A 48 -3.10 -3.13 -9.84
C GLU A 48 -2.74 -4.59 -10.21
N PHE A 49 -2.85 -4.96 -11.48
CA PHE A 49 -2.64 -6.34 -11.94
C PHE A 49 -1.19 -6.83 -11.76
N SER A 50 -0.22 -5.94 -11.61
CA SER A 50 1.16 -6.28 -11.24
C SER A 50 1.26 -7.08 -9.92
N MET A 51 0.27 -6.96 -9.04
CA MET A 51 0.15 -7.74 -7.80
C MET A 51 -0.49 -9.12 -7.99
N CYS A 52 -0.93 -9.48 -9.19
CA CYS A 52 -1.59 -10.76 -9.46
C CYS A 52 -0.56 -11.84 -9.81
N ASN A 53 -0.50 -12.88 -8.99
CA ASN A 53 0.22 -14.10 -9.30
C ASN A 53 -0.59 -14.98 -10.27
N LEU A 54 -0.05 -16.13 -10.65
CA LEU A 54 -0.69 -17.05 -11.61
C LEU A 54 -2.07 -17.51 -11.13
N GLU A 55 -2.26 -17.77 -9.85
CA GLU A 55 -3.55 -18.21 -9.28
C GLU A 55 -4.61 -17.10 -9.40
N THR A 56 -4.25 -15.86 -9.02
CA THR A 56 -5.15 -14.71 -9.10
C THR A 56 -5.45 -14.35 -10.56
N ALA A 57 -4.47 -14.45 -11.45
CA ALA A 57 -4.67 -14.25 -12.88
C ALA A 57 -5.62 -15.30 -13.48
N HIS A 58 -5.52 -16.56 -13.06
CA HIS A 58 -6.46 -17.60 -13.44
C HIS A 58 -7.91 -17.25 -13.06
N MET A 59 -8.12 -16.69 -11.86
CA MET A 59 -9.45 -16.22 -11.45
C MET A 59 -9.98 -15.14 -12.41
N VAL A 60 -9.13 -14.16 -12.78
CA VAL A 60 -9.51 -13.10 -13.72
C VAL A 60 -9.87 -13.65 -15.09
N PHE A 61 -9.05 -14.54 -15.65
CA PHE A 61 -9.34 -15.14 -16.96
C PHE A 61 -10.58 -16.04 -16.95
N SER A 62 -10.85 -16.69 -15.81
CA SER A 62 -12.08 -17.49 -15.64
C SER A 62 -13.34 -16.63 -15.54
N LEU A 63 -13.24 -15.39 -15.03
CA LEU A 63 -14.34 -14.44 -15.05
C LEU A 63 -14.62 -13.90 -16.45
N ALA A 64 -13.60 -13.82 -17.31
CA ALA A 64 -13.74 -13.34 -18.67
C ALA A 64 -14.39 -14.42 -19.57
N SER A 65 -15.71 -14.36 -19.69
CA SER A 65 -16.46 -15.25 -20.59
C SER A 65 -16.22 -14.91 -22.06
N HIS A 66 -16.67 -15.78 -22.95
CA HIS A 66 -16.60 -15.57 -24.40
C HIS A 66 -17.29 -14.25 -24.80
N GLY A 67 -16.55 -13.37 -25.46
CA GLY A 67 -17.04 -12.06 -25.90
C GLY A 67 -16.89 -10.93 -24.90
N CYS A 68 -16.45 -11.21 -23.67
CA CYS A 68 -16.11 -10.19 -22.69
C CYS A 68 -14.81 -9.47 -23.06
N LYS A 69 -14.77 -8.15 -22.94
CA LYS A 69 -13.56 -7.34 -23.03
C LYS A 69 -12.83 -7.36 -21.69
N LEU A 70 -11.55 -7.73 -21.69
CA LEU A 70 -10.71 -7.64 -20.51
C LEU A 70 -9.73 -6.46 -20.64
N VAL A 71 -9.79 -5.54 -19.70
CA VAL A 71 -8.87 -4.39 -19.57
C VAL A 71 -8.01 -4.60 -18.33
N ILE A 72 -6.73 -4.79 -18.55
CA ILE A 72 -5.75 -5.00 -17.48
C ILE A 72 -4.95 -3.72 -17.29
N VAL A 73 -4.96 -3.17 -16.08
CA VAL A 73 -4.18 -1.99 -15.69
C VAL A 73 -3.16 -2.39 -14.63
N GLY A 74 -1.92 -2.01 -14.82
CA GLY A 74 -0.84 -2.34 -13.88
C GLY A 74 0.48 -1.72 -14.31
N ASP A 75 1.45 -1.78 -13.41
CA ASP A 75 2.78 -1.24 -13.64
C ASP A 75 3.82 -2.38 -13.60
N PRO A 76 4.42 -2.76 -14.73
CA PRO A 76 5.38 -3.85 -14.80
C PRO A 76 6.69 -3.55 -14.07
N ASP A 77 6.94 -2.28 -13.73
CA ASP A 77 8.14 -1.82 -13.04
C ASP A 77 7.97 -1.80 -11.52
N GLN A 78 6.74 -2.03 -11.01
CA GLN A 78 6.51 -2.25 -9.58
C GLN A 78 6.98 -3.63 -9.12
N LEU A 79 7.01 -3.83 -7.79
CA LEU A 79 7.34 -5.13 -7.22
C LEU A 79 6.40 -6.22 -7.76
N PRO A 80 6.94 -7.38 -8.17
CA PRO A 80 6.13 -8.47 -8.70
C PRO A 80 5.23 -9.05 -7.60
N ALA A 81 4.19 -9.76 -8.04
CA ALA A 81 3.27 -10.47 -7.17
C ALA A 81 4.00 -11.45 -6.23
N ILE A 82 3.45 -11.63 -5.03
CA ILE A 82 3.90 -12.67 -4.12
C ILE A 82 3.32 -14.01 -4.59
N GLY A 83 4.19 -14.97 -4.92
CA GLY A 83 3.80 -16.29 -5.44
C GLY A 83 4.35 -16.55 -6.83
N ALA A 84 3.84 -17.59 -7.49
CA ALA A 84 4.32 -18.01 -8.80
C ALA A 84 3.77 -17.13 -9.93
N GLY A 85 4.63 -16.80 -10.90
CA GLY A 85 4.28 -16.11 -12.14
C GLY A 85 4.42 -14.59 -12.07
N ASN A 86 4.84 -14.00 -13.20
CA ASN A 86 4.85 -12.55 -13.43
C ASN A 86 3.94 -12.24 -14.63
N VAL A 87 2.66 -12.55 -14.44
CA VAL A 87 1.69 -12.64 -15.54
C VAL A 87 1.57 -11.34 -16.33
N LEU A 88 1.60 -10.17 -15.67
CA LEU A 88 1.53 -8.88 -16.39
C LEU A 88 2.71 -8.71 -17.34
N ARG A 89 3.93 -8.97 -16.87
CA ARG A 89 5.13 -8.86 -17.70
C ARG A 89 5.14 -9.89 -18.82
N ASP A 90 4.77 -11.14 -18.50
CA ASP A 90 4.71 -12.21 -19.49
C ASP A 90 3.69 -11.91 -20.61
N LEU A 91 2.53 -11.31 -20.28
CA LEU A 91 1.55 -10.85 -21.27
C LEU A 91 2.12 -9.73 -22.15
N ILE A 92 2.79 -8.74 -21.56
CA ILE A 92 3.41 -7.63 -22.32
C ILE A 92 4.50 -8.16 -23.24
N ASP A 93 5.39 -9.00 -22.73
CA ASP A 93 6.55 -9.51 -23.45
C ASP A 93 6.16 -10.54 -24.55
N SER A 94 4.98 -11.17 -24.45
CA SER A 94 4.47 -12.10 -25.47
C SER A 94 4.18 -11.42 -26.80
N GLY A 95 3.84 -10.12 -26.78
CA GLY A 95 3.40 -9.40 -27.97
C GLY A 95 2.02 -9.77 -28.52
N GLU A 96 1.30 -10.69 -27.84
CA GLU A 96 -0.01 -11.20 -28.27
C GLU A 96 -1.18 -10.33 -27.79
N VAL A 97 -0.93 -9.37 -26.91
CA VAL A 97 -1.95 -8.46 -26.36
C VAL A 97 -1.72 -7.02 -26.79
N ASN A 98 -2.79 -6.25 -26.93
CA ASN A 98 -2.67 -4.82 -27.20
C ASN A 98 -2.21 -4.09 -25.95
N VAL A 99 -1.05 -3.44 -26.01
CA VAL A 99 -0.45 -2.70 -24.91
C VAL A 99 -0.50 -1.21 -25.16
N CYS A 100 -1.05 -0.45 -24.21
CA CYS A 100 -0.98 1.00 -24.17
C CYS A 100 -0.10 1.43 -23.00
N LYS A 101 1.05 2.02 -23.27
CA LYS A 101 1.99 2.47 -22.23
C LYS A 101 1.84 3.97 -21.96
N LEU A 102 1.52 4.33 -20.72
CA LEU A 102 1.54 5.70 -20.24
C LEU A 102 3.00 6.09 -19.89
N SER A 103 3.51 7.13 -20.55
CA SER A 103 4.93 7.55 -20.40
C SER A 103 5.12 8.78 -19.50
N SER A 104 4.05 9.50 -19.18
CA SER A 104 4.14 10.73 -18.38
C SER A 104 3.74 10.50 -16.94
N CYS A 105 4.59 10.89 -15.99
CA CYS A 105 4.26 10.88 -14.57
C CYS A 105 3.65 12.23 -14.20
N HIS A 106 2.39 12.21 -13.71
CA HIS A 106 1.68 13.41 -13.25
C HIS A 106 1.46 13.42 -11.73
N ARG A 107 1.71 12.30 -11.04
CA ARG A 107 1.51 12.17 -9.59
C ARG A 107 2.63 12.79 -8.78
N ASN A 108 3.87 12.63 -9.24
CA ASN A 108 5.08 13.08 -8.55
C ASN A 108 5.95 13.92 -9.49
N MET A 109 6.79 14.77 -8.92
CA MET A 109 7.76 15.63 -9.62
C MET A 109 9.08 15.67 -8.86
N GLY A 110 10.14 16.20 -9.49
CA GLY A 110 11.44 16.41 -8.85
C GLY A 110 12.26 15.13 -8.69
N ALA A 111 13.16 15.12 -7.72
CA ALA A 111 14.11 14.06 -7.49
C ALA A 111 13.47 12.68 -7.24
N ILE A 112 12.25 12.61 -6.71
CA ILE A 112 11.58 11.32 -6.49
C ILE A 112 11.30 10.59 -7.79
N VAL A 113 10.94 11.30 -8.87
CA VAL A 113 10.69 10.68 -10.18
C VAL A 113 12.00 10.28 -10.85
N GLU A 114 12.99 11.18 -10.86
CA GLU A 114 14.32 10.90 -11.42
C GLU A 114 14.96 9.68 -10.74
N ASN A 115 14.95 9.65 -9.42
CA ASN A 115 15.52 8.54 -8.68
C ASN A 115 14.75 7.23 -8.84
N ALA A 116 13.42 7.27 -9.00
CA ALA A 116 12.63 6.09 -9.33
C ALA A 116 13.05 5.47 -10.67
N ILE A 117 13.35 6.30 -11.67
CA ILE A 117 13.87 5.85 -12.96
C ILE A 117 15.26 5.20 -12.79
N HIS A 118 16.16 5.82 -12.02
CA HIS A 118 17.48 5.25 -11.72
C HIS A 118 17.40 3.92 -10.96
N ILE A 119 16.50 3.82 -9.97
CA ILE A 119 16.24 2.58 -9.23
C ILE A 119 15.76 1.49 -10.18
N ASN A 120 14.83 1.81 -11.06
CA ASN A 120 14.29 0.85 -12.03
C ASN A 120 15.34 0.38 -13.04
N ALA A 121 16.25 1.26 -13.42
CA ALA A 121 17.40 0.93 -14.25
C ALA A 121 18.51 0.12 -13.52
N GLY A 122 18.37 -0.11 -12.21
CA GLY A 122 19.37 -0.81 -11.39
C GLY A 122 20.62 0.01 -11.08
N GLU A 123 20.53 1.32 -11.15
CA GLU A 123 21.65 2.21 -10.88
C GLU A 123 21.95 2.35 -9.39
N GLN A 124 23.21 2.72 -9.07
CA GLN A 124 23.65 2.85 -7.69
C GLN A 124 23.13 4.12 -7.02
N THR A 125 22.90 4.05 -5.72
CA THR A 125 22.39 5.17 -4.90
C THR A 125 23.29 6.40 -4.87
N SER A 126 24.56 6.28 -5.25
CA SER A 126 25.50 7.41 -5.33
C SER A 126 25.13 8.47 -6.39
N THR A 127 24.27 8.10 -7.35
CA THR A 127 23.76 8.98 -8.39
C THR A 127 22.45 9.68 -8.03
N PHE A 128 21.87 9.34 -6.89
CA PHE A 128 20.55 9.84 -6.51
C PHE A 128 20.59 11.34 -6.19
N ARG A 129 19.73 12.08 -6.87
CA ARG A 129 19.49 13.49 -6.59
C ARG A 129 18.64 13.61 -5.32
N GLN A 130 18.91 14.66 -4.56
CA GLN A 130 18.12 14.99 -3.35
C GLN A 130 17.55 16.40 -3.50
N ASP A 131 16.28 16.52 -3.13
CA ASP A 131 15.56 17.79 -3.02
C ASP A 131 14.41 17.65 -2.00
N GLU A 132 13.48 18.58 -1.98
CA GLU A 132 12.33 18.53 -1.07
C GLU A 132 11.42 17.31 -1.27
N SER A 133 11.45 16.68 -2.45
CA SER A 133 10.63 15.51 -2.79
C SER A 133 11.30 14.17 -2.43
N PHE A 134 12.64 14.16 -2.27
CA PHE A 134 13.39 12.94 -1.99
C PHE A 134 14.64 13.23 -1.17
N LEU A 135 14.76 12.53 -0.04
CA LEU A 135 15.93 12.57 0.85
C LEU A 135 16.44 11.16 1.12
N LEU A 136 17.71 10.90 0.79
CA LEU A 136 18.42 9.67 1.13
C LEU A 136 19.29 9.90 2.36
N ILE A 137 19.02 9.19 3.45
CA ILE A 137 19.79 9.27 4.68
C ILE A 137 20.54 7.95 4.86
N PRO A 138 21.85 7.90 4.61
CA PRO A 138 22.62 6.68 4.81
C PRO A 138 22.72 6.33 6.31
N ALA A 139 22.44 5.07 6.64
CA ALA A 139 22.59 4.52 7.97
C ALA A 139 22.96 3.03 7.86
N THR A 140 23.94 2.58 8.64
CA THR A 140 24.50 1.23 8.51
C THR A 140 24.17 0.31 9.68
N LYS A 141 23.86 0.88 10.84
CA LYS A 141 23.57 0.13 12.07
C LYS A 141 22.08 0.12 12.36
N GLY A 142 21.52 -1.01 12.74
CA GLY A 142 20.09 -1.14 13.00
C GLY A 142 19.53 -0.14 14.02
N MET A 143 20.30 0.21 15.06
CA MET A 143 19.89 1.23 16.02
C MET A 143 19.83 2.63 15.38
N GLU A 144 20.82 2.97 14.55
CA GLU A 144 20.88 4.25 13.84
C GLU A 144 19.72 4.38 12.86
N ILE A 145 19.46 3.32 12.05
CA ILE A 145 18.33 3.28 11.14
C ILE A 145 17.01 3.52 11.89
N ARG A 146 16.80 2.81 13.00
CA ARG A 146 15.59 2.96 13.83
C ARG A 146 15.43 4.38 14.36
N THR A 147 16.47 4.93 14.94
CA THR A 147 16.44 6.29 15.54
C THR A 147 16.15 7.33 14.46
N THR A 148 16.83 7.24 13.32
CA THR A 148 16.66 8.16 12.20
C THR A 148 15.25 8.04 11.60
N ALA A 149 14.75 6.82 11.39
CA ALA A 149 13.41 6.60 10.88
C ALA A 149 12.33 7.17 11.80
N LEU A 150 12.41 6.90 13.11
CA LEU A 150 11.44 7.42 14.09
C LEU A 150 11.55 8.94 14.25
N PHE A 151 12.76 9.49 14.24
CA PHE A 151 12.96 10.94 14.32
C PHE A 151 12.27 11.65 13.15
N ASN A 152 12.50 11.17 11.92
CA ASN A 152 11.86 11.75 10.73
C ASN A 152 10.35 11.53 10.73
N TYR A 153 9.88 10.32 11.13
CA TYR A 153 8.46 10.06 11.25
C TYR A 153 7.76 11.04 12.17
N PHE A 154 8.26 11.24 13.40
CA PHE A 154 7.69 12.19 14.35
C PHE A 154 7.85 13.66 13.92
N HIS A 155 8.92 13.98 13.21
CA HIS A 155 9.08 15.31 12.60
C HIS A 155 7.96 15.59 11.60
N PHE A 156 7.67 14.65 10.73
CA PHE A 156 6.60 14.80 9.74
C PHE A 156 5.19 14.74 10.35
N VAL A 157 4.97 13.93 11.39
CA VAL A 157 3.71 13.94 12.14
C VAL A 157 3.44 15.33 12.69
N ARG A 158 4.43 15.97 13.29
CA ARG A 158 4.31 17.37 13.76
C ARG A 158 4.02 18.33 12.62
N LYS A 159 4.79 18.26 11.55
CA LYS A 159 4.67 19.16 10.40
C LYS A 159 3.28 19.07 9.75
N TYR A 160 2.81 17.88 9.44
CA TYR A 160 1.52 17.68 8.76
C TYR A 160 0.32 17.74 9.70
N GLY A 161 0.52 17.52 10.98
CA GLY A 161 -0.48 17.69 12.03
C GLY A 161 -0.57 19.12 12.54
N GLU A 162 0.39 19.98 12.17
CA GLU A 162 0.51 21.36 12.69
C GLU A 162 0.63 21.38 14.22
N VAL A 163 1.36 20.39 14.79
CA VAL A 163 1.49 20.16 16.21
C VAL A 163 2.92 20.47 16.66
N ASN A 164 3.07 21.35 17.64
CA ASN A 164 4.38 21.70 18.18
C ASN A 164 4.92 20.64 19.16
N ASP A 165 4.03 20.02 19.93
CA ASP A 165 4.37 19.05 20.97
C ASP A 165 3.48 17.80 20.86
N LEU A 166 4.11 16.65 20.66
CA LEU A 166 3.42 15.35 20.57
C LEU A 166 2.98 14.80 21.93
N ASP A 167 3.49 15.33 23.02
CA ASP A 167 3.09 14.97 24.38
C ASP A 167 1.89 15.79 24.88
N ASN A 168 1.43 16.76 24.09
CA ASN A 168 0.28 17.58 24.41
C ASN A 168 -1.04 16.83 24.14
N ARG A 169 -1.75 16.48 25.20
CA ARG A 169 -3.05 15.77 25.14
C ARG A 169 -4.16 16.55 24.40
N HIS A 170 -4.04 17.86 24.27
CA HIS A 170 -4.99 18.69 23.50
C HIS A 170 -4.69 18.73 22.01
N ALA A 171 -3.64 18.05 21.56
CA ALA A 171 -3.23 17.99 20.15
C ALA A 171 -3.67 16.69 19.42
N GLU A 172 -4.59 15.90 19.99
CA GLU A 172 -4.99 14.59 19.44
C GLU A 172 -5.45 14.65 18.00
N ASP A 173 -6.27 15.63 17.63
CA ASP A 173 -6.76 15.78 16.25
C ASP A 173 -5.64 16.13 15.28
N GLY A 174 -4.70 16.98 15.69
CA GLY A 174 -3.52 17.30 14.90
C GLY A 174 -2.60 16.09 14.74
N ILE A 175 -2.35 15.33 15.81
CA ILE A 175 -1.56 14.10 15.77
C ILE A 175 -2.22 13.09 14.83
N ARG A 176 -3.54 12.90 14.92
CA ARG A 176 -4.31 12.01 14.03
C ARG A 176 -4.18 12.44 12.57
N LYS A 177 -4.36 13.73 12.28
CA LYS A 177 -4.15 14.31 10.94
C LYS A 177 -2.73 14.04 10.44
N GLY A 178 -1.71 14.25 11.26
CA GLY A 178 -0.31 13.97 10.91
C GLY A 178 -0.08 12.50 10.58
N VAL A 179 -0.54 11.59 11.43
CA VAL A 179 -0.40 10.13 11.23
C VAL A 179 -1.11 9.64 9.98
N GLN A 180 -2.26 10.22 9.62
CA GLN A 180 -3.01 9.84 8.40
C GLN A 180 -2.25 10.16 7.11
N ASN A 181 -1.40 11.18 7.12
CA ASN A 181 -0.67 11.65 5.94
C ASN A 181 0.70 11.02 5.76
N ILE A 182 1.15 10.18 6.71
CA ILE A 182 2.51 9.61 6.69
C ILE A 182 2.45 8.09 6.72
N CYS A 183 3.30 7.46 5.91
CA CYS A 183 3.49 6.02 5.92
C CYS A 183 4.97 5.71 6.15
N LEU A 184 5.27 4.90 7.17
CA LEU A 184 6.62 4.36 7.42
C LEU A 184 6.65 2.91 6.89
N LEU A 185 7.49 2.67 5.89
CA LEU A 185 7.63 1.36 5.27
C LEU A 185 8.91 0.66 5.74
N THR A 186 8.82 -0.63 5.97
CA THR A 186 9.95 -1.52 6.28
C THR A 186 9.77 -2.85 5.54
N PRO A 187 10.87 -3.48 5.08
CA PRO A 187 10.78 -4.74 4.35
C PRO A 187 10.43 -5.94 5.24
N VAL A 188 10.44 -5.79 6.56
CA VAL A 188 10.27 -6.89 7.52
C VAL A 188 9.05 -6.66 8.40
N ARG A 189 8.14 -7.64 8.42
CA ARG A 189 6.94 -7.57 9.26
C ARG A 189 7.19 -8.04 10.70
N LYS A 190 7.85 -9.19 10.88
CA LYS A 190 7.98 -9.87 12.19
C LYS A 190 9.31 -9.58 12.88
N LYS A 191 9.27 -9.54 14.22
CA LYS A 191 10.42 -9.43 15.11
C LYS A 191 11.42 -10.58 14.93
N GLY A 192 12.73 -10.32 15.07
CA GLY A 192 13.77 -11.36 15.16
C GLY A 192 14.65 -11.54 13.92
N SER A 193 14.49 -10.75 12.86
CA SER A 193 15.28 -10.84 11.62
C SER A 193 16.57 -9.99 11.61
N GLY A 194 16.93 -9.34 12.73
CA GLY A 194 18.05 -8.39 12.78
C GLY A 194 17.74 -7.02 12.15
N TYR A 195 16.61 -6.90 11.48
CA TYR A 195 16.09 -5.66 10.91
C TYR A 195 14.96 -5.09 11.77
N ILE A 196 14.69 -3.81 11.60
CA ILE A 196 13.61 -3.12 12.30
C ILE A 196 12.30 -3.54 11.65
N SER A 197 11.48 -4.28 12.38
CA SER A 197 10.22 -4.80 11.87
C SER A 197 9.09 -3.78 11.97
N ALA A 198 8.05 -3.96 11.13
CA ALA A 198 6.82 -3.16 11.21
C ALA A 198 6.18 -3.28 12.60
N THR A 199 6.20 -4.47 13.21
CA THR A 199 5.69 -4.71 14.55
C THR A 199 6.42 -3.88 15.60
N ASP A 200 7.77 -3.87 15.57
CA ASP A 200 8.57 -3.10 16.53
C ASP A 200 8.35 -1.59 16.37
N LEU A 201 8.32 -1.11 15.12
CA LEU A 201 8.09 0.31 14.82
C LEU A 201 6.69 0.76 15.26
N ASN A 202 5.67 -0.03 14.97
CA ASN A 202 4.30 0.27 15.37
C ASN A 202 4.15 0.35 16.89
N LEU A 203 4.79 -0.54 17.65
CA LEU A 203 4.79 -0.48 19.11
C LEU A 203 5.44 0.80 19.63
N LEU A 204 6.61 1.16 19.09
CA LEU A 204 7.33 2.38 19.49
C LEU A 204 6.57 3.66 19.15
N ILE A 205 5.96 3.70 17.96
CA ILE A 205 5.15 4.83 17.52
C ILE A 205 3.89 4.95 18.38
N ARG A 206 3.19 3.84 18.61
CA ARG A 206 2.02 3.80 19.47
C ARG A 206 2.35 4.29 20.88
N ASP A 207 3.38 3.75 21.51
CA ASP A 207 3.72 4.10 22.89
C ASP A 207 4.10 5.59 23.04
N LYS A 208 4.56 6.23 21.95
CA LYS A 208 4.82 7.66 21.94
C LYS A 208 3.58 8.51 21.65
N LEU A 209 2.75 8.11 20.69
CA LEU A 209 1.60 8.91 20.22
C LEU A 209 0.30 8.59 20.98
N ASN A 210 0.17 7.36 21.47
CA ASN A 210 -1.00 6.88 22.21
C ASN A 210 -0.53 6.05 23.43
N PRO A 211 0.13 6.67 24.44
CA PRO A 211 0.61 5.97 25.60
C PRO A 211 -0.55 5.30 26.37
N ALA A 212 -0.28 4.16 27.02
CA ALA A 212 -1.29 3.46 27.82
C ALA A 212 -1.82 4.34 28.93
N THR A 213 -3.14 4.49 28.99
CA THR A 213 -3.87 5.15 30.06
C THR A 213 -4.97 4.21 30.55
N TYR A 214 -5.56 4.47 31.72
CA TYR A 214 -6.69 3.70 32.22
C TYR A 214 -7.90 3.74 31.27
N GLU A 215 -8.08 4.87 30.57
CA GLU A 215 -9.21 5.10 29.67
C GLU A 215 -9.06 4.41 28.31
N ASN A 216 -7.83 4.28 27.78
CA ASN A 216 -7.58 3.70 26.46
C ASN A 216 -7.06 2.25 26.47
N SER A 217 -6.76 1.68 27.65
CA SER A 217 -6.28 0.31 27.80
C SER A 217 -7.39 -0.73 27.89
N GLY A 218 -8.64 -0.33 27.65
CA GLY A 218 -9.78 -1.25 27.55
C GLY A 218 -9.63 -2.22 26.37
N PHE A 219 -9.78 -3.51 26.66
CA PHE A 219 -9.75 -4.57 25.65
C PHE A 219 -10.88 -4.35 24.64
N ILE A 220 -10.55 -4.16 23.35
CA ILE A 220 -11.57 -4.08 22.30
C ILE A 220 -12.10 -5.51 22.09
N GLU A 221 -13.26 -5.81 22.68
CA GLU A 221 -13.90 -7.15 22.63
C GLU A 221 -14.20 -7.63 21.21
N SER A 222 -14.38 -6.71 20.26
CA SER A 222 -14.63 -7.01 18.84
C SER A 222 -13.46 -7.67 18.12
N LEU A 223 -12.27 -7.67 18.71
CA LEU A 223 -11.05 -8.30 18.14
C LEU A 223 -10.77 -9.67 18.77
N LYS A 224 -11.65 -10.20 19.62
CA LYS A 224 -11.61 -11.60 20.09
C LYS A 224 -11.78 -12.52 18.88
N GLY A 225 -10.70 -13.08 18.39
CA GLY A 225 -10.72 -14.04 17.26
C GLY A 225 -9.75 -13.71 16.14
N VAL A 226 -9.07 -12.57 16.17
CA VAL A 226 -7.94 -12.30 15.27
C VAL A 226 -6.70 -12.93 15.92
N PRO A 227 -6.12 -14.01 15.35
CA PRO A 227 -5.00 -14.72 15.95
C PRO A 227 -3.67 -14.03 15.65
N GLU A 228 -3.52 -12.75 15.93
CA GLU A 228 -2.22 -12.09 15.93
C GLU A 228 -1.75 -11.96 17.37
N GLN A 229 -0.97 -12.94 17.77
CA GLN A 229 -0.26 -12.97 19.03
C GLN A 229 0.50 -11.66 19.28
N GLY A 230 0.10 -10.92 20.30
CA GLY A 230 0.91 -9.89 20.93
C GLY A 230 0.66 -8.45 20.52
N PHE A 231 -0.44 -8.13 19.85
CA PHE A 231 -0.85 -6.74 19.63
C PHE A 231 -1.97 -6.37 20.61
N ASP A 232 -1.65 -5.51 21.55
CA ASP A 232 -2.59 -4.89 22.48
C ASP A 232 -3.06 -3.56 21.86
N TYR A 233 -4.18 -3.59 21.13
CA TYR A 233 -4.75 -2.40 20.53
C TYR A 233 -5.36 -1.49 21.57
N ARG A 234 -5.12 -0.19 21.46
CA ARG A 234 -5.69 0.85 22.31
C ARG A 234 -6.73 1.64 21.53
N ILE A 235 -7.71 2.20 22.24
CA ILE A 235 -8.66 3.12 21.62
C ILE A 235 -7.88 4.29 21.00
N GLY A 236 -8.12 4.56 19.72
CA GLY A 236 -7.40 5.58 18.94
C GLY A 236 -6.23 5.04 18.11
N ASP A 237 -5.85 3.77 18.23
CA ASP A 237 -4.89 3.16 17.33
C ASP A 237 -5.43 3.13 15.89
N ARG A 238 -4.54 3.37 14.92
CA ARG A 238 -4.84 3.18 13.50
C ARG A 238 -4.70 1.69 13.16
N VAL A 239 -5.79 1.06 12.84
CA VAL A 239 -5.85 -0.35 12.41
C VAL A 239 -5.80 -0.45 10.89
#